data_e7189d6c472c55d4b1c3676a119e412e
#
_entry.id   e7189d6c472c55d4b1c3676a119e412e
#
_cell.length_a   1.000
_cell.length_b   1.000
_cell.length_c   1.000
_cell.angle_alpha   90.00
_cell.angle_beta   90.00
_cell.angle_gamma   90.00
#
_symmetry.space_group_name_H-M   'P 1'
#
loop_
_entity.id
_entity.type
_entity.pdbx_description
1 polymer ?
#
loop_
_entity_poly.entity_id
_entity_poly.type
_entity_poly.pdbx_seq_one_letter_code
_entity_poly.pdbx_strand_id
1 'polypeptide(L)'
;DSNKQWREFIINWVQDTMDGYTEIECIASYLADITTAKPYAPGKFEKKTTSEALKDVLSDTGWEVSEQTEYDGLRTTSWTSYQTRYEVLKQLCTTYKMVLDFYIELSSNTVKGRYVVLKKKNSLFKGKEIEYGKDLVGLTRKIDMSEIKTALIAVGPENDKGKRLELVVTDDEAQSQFNLPMRYIWGIYEPQSDDQNMNETRLSSLAKTELNKRKSAVMSYEITSTDLEVTYPHEIISIGDTVRVKHRDFNPPLYVEAEVIAEEYNIISENSTYT
;
A
#
# COMPACT_ATOMS: atom_id res chain seq x y z
N ASP A 1 18.00 7.93 -2.04
CA ASP A 1 16.78 8.38 -1.37
C ASP A 1 17.07 9.00 0.00
N SER A 2 16.06 9.53 0.65
CA SER A 2 16.13 10.14 1.98
C SER A 2 16.74 9.22 3.06
N ASN A 3 16.62 7.90 2.90
CA ASN A 3 17.21 6.89 3.78
C ASN A 3 18.66 6.54 3.44
N LYS A 4 19.30 7.29 2.53
CA LYS A 4 20.67 7.05 2.02
C LYS A 4 20.85 5.67 1.38
N GLN A 5 19.76 5.11 0.84
CA GLN A 5 19.78 3.85 0.11
C GLN A 5 19.79 4.13 -1.40
N TRP A 6 20.50 3.28 -2.15
CA TRP A 6 20.52 3.36 -3.59
C TRP A 6 19.28 2.69 -4.18
N ARG A 7 18.71 3.31 -5.21
CA ARG A 7 17.58 2.79 -5.98
C ARG A 7 18.02 2.61 -7.42
N GLU A 8 17.55 1.55 -8.06
CA GLU A 8 17.84 1.26 -9.45
C GLU A 8 16.59 1.47 -10.29
N PHE A 9 16.76 2.15 -11.43
CA PHE A 9 15.68 2.41 -12.38
C PHE A 9 16.11 1.92 -13.76
N ILE A 10 15.15 1.42 -14.52
CA ILE A 10 15.32 0.95 -15.91
C ILE A 10 14.58 1.91 -16.80
N ILE A 11 15.21 2.34 -17.88
CA ILE A 11 14.58 3.18 -18.92
C ILE A 11 13.46 2.36 -19.56
N ASN A 12 12.23 2.85 -19.44
CA ASN A 12 11.04 2.24 -20.00
C ASN A 12 10.78 2.73 -21.41
N TRP A 13 10.89 4.04 -21.64
CA TRP A 13 10.82 4.63 -22.97
C TRP A 13 11.61 5.94 -23.05
N VAL A 14 11.95 6.32 -24.29
CA VAL A 14 12.62 7.56 -24.62
C VAL A 14 11.87 8.21 -25.77
N GLN A 15 11.60 9.50 -25.67
CA GLN A 15 10.94 10.30 -26.71
C GLN A 15 11.76 11.55 -27.00
N ASP A 16 12.17 11.69 -28.24
CA ASP A 16 12.81 12.92 -28.75
C ASP A 16 11.76 13.84 -29.35
N THR A 17 11.83 15.13 -29.03
CA THR A 17 10.94 16.15 -29.57
C THR A 17 11.69 17.06 -30.56
N MET A 18 10.96 17.65 -31.49
CA MET A 18 11.55 18.61 -32.45
C MET A 18 12.13 19.86 -31.79
N ASP A 19 11.68 20.17 -30.59
CA ASP A 19 12.13 21.33 -29.80
C ASP A 19 13.47 21.08 -29.08
N GLY A 20 14.09 19.92 -29.34
CA GLY A 20 15.41 19.55 -28.81
C GLY A 20 15.39 19.02 -27.37
N TYR A 21 14.21 18.66 -26.86
CA TYR A 21 14.08 17.98 -25.56
C TYR A 21 14.00 16.46 -25.77
N THR A 22 14.67 15.73 -24.90
CA THR A 22 14.53 14.28 -24.78
C THR A 22 13.78 13.99 -23.46
N GLU A 23 12.64 13.35 -23.56
CA GLU A 23 11.86 12.88 -22.42
C GLU A 23 12.18 11.40 -22.17
N ILE A 24 12.46 11.05 -20.91
CA ILE A 24 12.85 9.69 -20.53
C ILE A 24 11.96 9.27 -19.37
N GLU A 25 11.24 8.16 -19.55
CA GLU A 25 10.53 7.52 -18.45
C GLU A 25 11.33 6.33 -17.94
N CYS A 26 11.47 6.27 -16.63
CA CYS A 26 12.14 5.17 -15.94
C CYS A 26 11.18 4.49 -14.97
N ILE A 27 11.24 3.16 -14.90
CA ILE A 27 10.54 2.38 -13.89
C ILE A 27 11.53 1.78 -12.90
N ALA A 28 11.09 1.56 -11.67
CA ALA A 28 11.93 0.89 -10.67
C ALA A 28 12.27 -0.53 -11.13
N SER A 29 13.55 -0.92 -11.06
CA SER A 29 14.02 -2.22 -11.55
C SER A 29 13.31 -3.39 -10.88
N TYR A 30 13.00 -3.30 -9.57
CA TYR A 30 12.26 -4.35 -8.86
C TYR A 30 10.87 -4.58 -9.47
N LEU A 31 10.22 -3.52 -9.95
CA LEU A 31 8.89 -3.64 -10.55
C LEU A 31 8.97 -4.38 -11.87
N ALA A 32 9.97 -4.07 -12.71
CA ALA A 32 10.20 -4.78 -13.95
C ALA A 32 10.56 -6.25 -13.72
N ASP A 33 11.55 -6.53 -12.88
CA ASP A 33 12.10 -7.86 -12.66
C ASP A 33 11.08 -8.80 -12.00
N ILE A 34 10.41 -8.32 -10.94
CA ILE A 34 9.51 -9.16 -10.13
C ILE A 34 8.16 -9.36 -10.83
N THR A 35 7.66 -8.33 -11.55
CA THR A 35 6.38 -8.45 -12.26
C THR A 35 6.47 -9.35 -13.49
N THR A 36 7.61 -9.33 -14.20
CA THR A 36 7.81 -10.15 -15.40
C THR A 36 8.25 -11.58 -15.10
N ALA A 37 8.63 -11.89 -13.86
CA ALA A 37 8.96 -13.23 -13.44
C ALA A 37 7.74 -14.17 -13.54
N LYS A 38 7.97 -15.48 -13.67
CA LYS A 38 6.91 -16.47 -13.82
C LYS A 38 5.84 -16.33 -12.72
N PRO A 39 4.57 -16.12 -13.09
CA PRO A 39 3.49 -15.95 -12.12
C PRO A 39 3.20 -17.25 -11.36
N TYR A 40 2.58 -17.11 -10.21
CA TYR A 40 2.08 -18.22 -9.42
C TYR A 40 0.69 -18.66 -9.87
N ALA A 41 0.49 -19.98 -9.98
CA ALA A 41 -0.84 -20.58 -10.02
C ALA A 41 -1.52 -20.43 -8.64
N PRO A 42 -2.85 -20.60 -8.56
CA PRO A 42 -3.56 -20.63 -7.29
C PRO A 42 -2.87 -21.53 -6.27
N GLY A 43 -2.72 -21.04 -5.04
CA GLY A 43 -1.96 -21.76 -4.03
C GLY A 43 -1.81 -21.02 -2.72
N LYS A 44 -0.88 -21.49 -1.89
CA LYS A 44 -0.60 -20.88 -0.59
C LYS A 44 0.84 -21.06 -0.15
N PHE A 45 1.31 -20.16 0.69
CA PHE A 45 2.45 -20.35 1.57
C PHE A 45 1.94 -20.65 2.98
N GLU A 46 2.14 -21.87 3.44
CA GLU A 46 1.59 -22.33 4.71
C GLU A 46 2.62 -22.21 5.83
N LYS A 47 2.23 -21.53 6.93
CA LYS A 47 3.03 -21.40 8.16
C LYS A 47 4.47 -20.96 7.89
N LYS A 48 4.67 -19.93 7.05
CA LYS A 48 5.98 -19.37 6.76
C LYS A 48 6.29 -18.16 7.62
N THR A 49 7.57 -17.94 7.89
CA THR A 49 8.09 -16.67 8.41
C THR A 49 8.14 -15.63 7.30
N THR A 50 8.30 -14.36 7.64
CA THR A 50 8.48 -13.25 6.68
C THR A 50 9.61 -13.53 5.70
N SER A 51 10.77 -13.93 6.19
CA SER A 51 11.95 -14.20 5.36
C SER A 51 11.78 -15.43 4.46
N GLU A 52 11.17 -16.51 4.95
CA GLU A 52 10.88 -17.70 4.13
C GLU A 52 9.88 -17.41 3.02
N ALA A 53 8.80 -16.67 3.34
CA ALA A 53 7.80 -16.28 2.34
C ALA A 53 8.41 -15.37 1.27
N LEU A 54 9.21 -14.37 1.66
CA LEU A 54 9.93 -13.52 0.72
C LEU A 54 10.88 -14.32 -0.17
N LYS A 55 11.67 -15.23 0.43
CA LYS A 55 12.62 -16.05 -0.32
C LYS A 55 11.94 -16.88 -1.41
N ASP A 56 10.77 -17.45 -1.10
CA ASP A 56 10.00 -18.18 -2.10
C ASP A 56 9.56 -17.27 -3.25
N VAL A 57 9.01 -16.09 -2.94
CA VAL A 57 8.52 -15.15 -3.97
C VAL A 57 9.66 -14.61 -4.83
N LEU A 58 10.82 -14.36 -4.24
CA LEU A 58 11.96 -13.75 -4.93
C LEU A 58 12.82 -14.77 -5.70
N SER A 59 12.53 -16.06 -5.61
CA SER A 59 13.28 -17.08 -6.35
C SER A 59 13.32 -16.74 -7.85
N ASP A 60 14.48 -16.84 -8.47
CA ASP A 60 14.69 -16.59 -9.92
C ASP A 60 14.33 -15.16 -10.39
N THR A 61 14.24 -14.17 -9.50
CA THR A 61 13.99 -12.76 -9.86
C THR A 61 15.25 -11.91 -9.90
N GLY A 62 16.36 -12.41 -9.35
CA GLY A 62 17.59 -11.63 -9.17
C GLY A 62 17.56 -10.69 -7.95
N TRP A 63 16.50 -10.77 -7.15
CA TRP A 63 16.32 -10.04 -5.88
C TRP A 63 16.44 -11.00 -4.70
N GLU A 64 17.05 -10.54 -3.63
CA GLU A 64 17.33 -11.30 -2.42
C GLU A 64 16.61 -10.71 -1.21
N VAL A 65 16.42 -11.55 -0.20
CA VAL A 65 15.85 -11.10 1.09
C VAL A 65 16.93 -10.40 1.89
N SER A 66 16.67 -9.16 2.28
CA SER A 66 17.58 -8.40 3.15
C SER A 66 17.61 -8.95 4.57
N GLU A 67 18.78 -8.91 5.21
CA GLU A 67 18.95 -9.21 6.63
C GLU A 67 18.15 -8.26 7.55
N GLN A 68 17.77 -7.09 7.04
CA GLN A 68 16.93 -6.11 7.76
C GLN A 68 15.45 -6.51 7.82
N THR A 69 15.04 -7.62 7.17
CA THR A 69 13.66 -8.09 7.20
C THR A 69 13.26 -8.50 8.61
N GLU A 70 12.18 -7.88 9.11
CA GLU A 70 11.72 -8.12 10.47
C GLU A 70 10.87 -9.41 10.56
N TYR A 71 10.98 -10.09 11.71
CA TYR A 71 10.19 -11.27 12.01
C TYR A 71 8.83 -10.92 12.62
N ASP A 72 7.75 -11.57 12.17
CA ASP A 72 6.39 -11.41 12.74
C ASP A 72 5.64 -12.75 12.84
N GLY A 73 6.31 -13.81 13.27
CA GLY A 73 5.70 -15.11 13.48
C GLY A 73 5.48 -15.90 12.19
N LEU A 74 4.74 -17.01 12.34
CA LEU A 74 4.36 -17.89 11.25
C LEU A 74 2.98 -17.52 10.74
N ARG A 75 2.84 -17.32 9.43
CA ARG A 75 1.55 -16.98 8.81
C ARG A 75 1.30 -17.82 7.57
N THR A 76 0.03 -17.93 7.21
CA THR A 76 -0.39 -18.53 5.95
C THR A 76 -0.93 -17.45 5.04
N THR A 77 -0.41 -17.38 3.81
CA THR A 77 -0.88 -16.49 2.74
C THR A 77 -1.37 -17.34 1.60
N SER A 78 -2.61 -17.12 1.14
CA SER A 78 -3.22 -17.90 0.06
C SER A 78 -3.81 -16.99 -1.02
N TRP A 79 -3.87 -17.50 -2.25
CA TRP A 79 -4.49 -16.83 -3.40
C TRP A 79 -5.23 -17.85 -4.27
N THR A 80 -6.35 -17.42 -4.86
CA THR A 80 -7.29 -18.30 -5.57
C THR A 80 -7.23 -18.15 -7.09
N SER A 81 -6.43 -17.23 -7.61
CA SER A 81 -6.22 -17.00 -9.04
C SER A 81 -4.73 -16.91 -9.36
N TYR A 82 -4.37 -16.94 -10.65
CA TYR A 82 -3.01 -16.62 -11.05
C TYR A 82 -2.64 -15.22 -10.63
N GLN A 83 -1.47 -15.06 -10.02
CA GLN A 83 -0.94 -13.78 -9.56
C GLN A 83 0.51 -13.59 -9.98
N THR A 84 0.88 -12.37 -10.32
CA THR A 84 2.27 -11.98 -10.48
C THR A 84 2.99 -12.10 -9.14
N ARG A 85 4.30 -12.26 -9.16
CA ARG A 85 5.09 -12.30 -7.92
C ARG A 85 4.97 -11.01 -7.13
N TYR A 86 4.83 -9.88 -7.80
CA TYR A 86 4.64 -8.59 -7.13
C TYR A 86 3.28 -8.49 -6.41
N GLU A 87 2.21 -9.05 -6.97
CA GLU A 87 0.91 -9.14 -6.29
C GLU A 87 1.00 -10.03 -5.05
N VAL A 88 1.71 -11.15 -5.13
CA VAL A 88 1.96 -12.01 -3.95
C VAL A 88 2.77 -11.25 -2.89
N LEU A 89 3.79 -10.45 -3.27
CA LEU A 89 4.50 -9.58 -2.32
C LEU A 89 3.57 -8.59 -1.62
N LYS A 90 2.67 -7.93 -2.36
CA LYS A 90 1.65 -7.03 -1.76
C LYS A 90 0.74 -7.78 -0.80
N GLN A 91 0.39 -9.01 -1.11
CA GLN A 91 -0.42 -9.84 -0.22
C GLN A 91 0.35 -10.26 1.05
N LEU A 92 1.67 -10.49 0.97
CA LEU A 92 2.51 -10.69 2.16
C LEU A 92 2.48 -9.45 3.06
N CYS A 93 2.55 -8.23 2.50
CA CYS A 93 2.41 -7.00 3.29
C CYS A 93 1.10 -6.97 4.10
N THR A 94 0.00 -7.38 3.49
CA THR A 94 -1.31 -7.45 4.15
C THR A 94 -1.32 -8.54 5.23
N THR A 95 -0.78 -9.73 4.92
CA THR A 95 -0.77 -10.89 5.82
C THR A 95 0.07 -10.63 7.07
N TYR A 96 1.26 -10.04 6.90
CA TYR A 96 2.18 -9.73 8.01
C TYR A 96 1.98 -8.34 8.59
N LYS A 97 1.09 -7.50 8.00
CA LYS A 97 0.88 -6.10 8.38
C LYS A 97 2.17 -5.27 8.35
N MET A 98 2.97 -5.50 7.32
CA MET A 98 4.26 -4.87 7.10
C MET A 98 4.28 -4.08 5.80
N VAL A 99 5.32 -3.28 5.60
CA VAL A 99 5.59 -2.54 4.38
C VAL A 99 6.82 -3.11 3.68
N LEU A 100 6.80 -3.06 2.33
CA LEU A 100 7.93 -3.42 1.48
C LEU A 100 8.85 -2.22 1.28
N ASP A 101 10.13 -2.52 1.24
CA ASP A 101 11.16 -1.60 0.80
C ASP A 101 12.16 -2.34 -0.10
N PHE A 102 12.75 -1.63 -1.09
CA PHE A 102 13.63 -2.20 -2.10
C PHE A 102 14.87 -1.33 -2.22
N TYR A 103 16.03 -1.91 -2.17
CA TYR A 103 17.29 -1.18 -2.34
C TYR A 103 18.35 -2.02 -3.01
N ILE A 104 19.39 -1.35 -3.53
CA ILE A 104 20.55 -2.01 -4.09
C ILE A 104 21.81 -1.64 -3.30
N GLU A 105 22.77 -2.52 -3.34
CA GLU A 105 24.14 -2.23 -2.90
C GLU A 105 25.05 -2.06 -4.10
N LEU A 106 25.89 -1.04 -4.04
CA LEU A 106 26.89 -0.76 -5.06
C LEU A 106 28.30 -1.15 -4.57
N SER A 107 29.07 -1.70 -5.49
CA SER A 107 30.54 -1.81 -5.34
C SER A 107 31.18 -1.02 -6.47
N SER A 108 31.77 0.12 -6.13
CA SER A 108 32.16 1.13 -7.12
C SER A 108 30.94 1.58 -7.95
N ASN A 109 30.93 1.36 -9.26
CA ASN A 109 29.84 1.71 -10.15
C ASN A 109 29.01 0.50 -10.63
N THR A 110 29.07 -0.62 -9.91
CA THR A 110 28.39 -1.86 -10.29
C THR A 110 27.45 -2.30 -9.17
N VAL A 111 26.25 -2.75 -9.55
CA VAL A 111 25.31 -3.33 -8.59
C VAL A 111 25.87 -4.63 -8.04
N LYS A 112 26.09 -4.68 -6.74
CA LYS A 112 26.59 -5.85 -6.00
C LYS A 112 25.46 -6.78 -5.62
N GLY A 113 24.33 -6.23 -5.19
CA GLY A 113 23.16 -6.98 -4.77
C GLY A 113 21.89 -6.13 -4.83
N ARG A 114 20.75 -6.83 -4.97
CA ARG A 114 19.39 -6.25 -5.00
C ARG A 114 18.60 -6.87 -3.87
N TYR A 115 18.03 -6.05 -3.00
CA TYR A 115 17.43 -6.52 -1.75
C TYR A 115 16.01 -6.06 -1.57
N VAL A 116 15.19 -6.95 -1.02
CA VAL A 116 13.81 -6.68 -0.59
C VAL A 116 13.73 -6.82 0.92
N VAL A 117 13.06 -5.89 1.55
CA VAL A 117 12.86 -5.83 3.01
C VAL A 117 11.38 -5.81 3.32
N LEU A 118 10.96 -6.58 4.32
CA LEU A 118 9.68 -6.39 5.01
C LEU A 118 9.94 -5.78 6.39
N LYS A 119 9.35 -4.61 6.63
CA LYS A 119 9.47 -3.85 7.89
C LYS A 119 8.09 -3.61 8.49
N LYS A 120 8.01 -3.56 9.82
CA LYS A 120 6.78 -3.14 10.51
C LYS A 120 6.48 -1.68 10.17
N LYS A 121 5.19 -1.39 10.04
CA LYS A 121 4.76 -0.02 9.81
C LYS A 121 5.20 0.89 10.95
N ASN A 122 5.72 2.03 10.59
CA ASN A 122 6.14 3.06 11.53
C ASN A 122 4.93 3.95 11.89
N SER A 123 3.93 3.35 12.54
CA SER A 123 2.62 3.96 12.80
C SER A 123 2.61 5.00 13.93
N LEU A 124 3.77 5.30 14.52
CA LEU A 124 3.83 6.28 15.59
C LEU A 124 4.17 7.65 15.03
N PHE A 125 3.33 8.63 15.35
CA PHE A 125 3.63 10.04 15.12
C PHE A 125 4.93 10.43 15.83
N LYS A 126 5.93 10.84 15.04
CA LYS A 126 7.28 11.19 15.53
C LYS A 126 7.45 12.68 15.78
N GLY A 127 6.37 13.44 15.86
CA GLY A 127 6.40 14.88 16.06
C GLY A 127 6.53 15.70 14.77
N LYS A 128 6.43 15.07 13.58
CA LYS A 128 6.51 15.76 12.30
C LYS A 128 5.19 16.47 12.00
N GLU A 129 5.22 17.79 11.92
CA GLU A 129 4.06 18.62 11.61
C GLU A 129 4.34 19.44 10.36
N ILE A 130 3.37 19.47 9.44
CA ILE A 130 3.34 20.30 8.24
C ILE A 130 2.27 21.37 8.49
N GLU A 131 2.67 22.64 8.55
CA GLU A 131 1.78 23.74 8.89
C GLU A 131 1.79 24.81 7.81
N TYR A 132 0.59 25.30 7.48
CA TYR A 132 0.42 26.43 6.57
C TYR A 132 1.11 27.68 7.11
N GLY A 133 1.89 28.34 6.24
CA GLY A 133 2.72 29.50 6.59
C GLY A 133 4.13 29.16 7.08
N LYS A 134 4.46 27.86 7.23
CA LYS A 134 5.83 27.40 7.54
C LYS A 134 6.41 26.61 6.35
N ASP A 135 5.86 25.48 6.06
CA ASP A 135 6.38 24.48 5.12
C ASP A 135 5.33 23.97 4.12
N LEU A 136 4.06 24.20 4.39
CA LEU A 136 2.96 23.82 3.49
C LEU A 136 2.80 24.84 2.37
N VAL A 137 3.06 24.43 1.13
CA VAL A 137 2.91 25.23 -0.09
C VAL A 137 1.54 25.00 -0.73
N GLY A 138 1.10 23.75 -0.77
CA GLY A 138 -0.18 23.36 -1.35
C GLY A 138 -0.86 22.24 -0.57
N LEU A 139 -2.19 22.25 -0.56
CA LEU A 139 -3.00 21.22 0.06
C LEU A 139 -4.24 20.95 -0.76
N THR A 140 -4.39 19.71 -1.20
CA THR A 140 -5.61 19.19 -1.83
C THR A 140 -6.20 18.10 -0.94
N ARG A 141 -7.48 18.21 -0.58
CA ARG A 141 -8.23 17.15 0.08
C ARG A 141 -9.16 16.49 -0.92
N LYS A 142 -8.97 15.22 -1.18
CA LYS A 142 -9.87 14.40 -1.98
C LYS A 142 -10.72 13.54 -1.06
N ILE A 143 -12.03 13.57 -1.26
CA ILE A 143 -13.01 12.72 -0.58
C ILE A 143 -13.59 11.80 -1.64
N ASP A 144 -13.26 10.52 -1.58
CA ASP A 144 -13.73 9.52 -2.52
C ASP A 144 -14.85 8.70 -1.89
N MET A 145 -16.04 8.80 -2.48
CA MET A 145 -17.25 8.10 -2.06
C MET A 145 -17.66 6.98 -3.04
N SER A 146 -16.87 6.71 -4.06
CA SER A 146 -17.21 5.76 -5.13
C SER A 146 -17.33 4.31 -4.64
N GLU A 147 -16.51 3.95 -3.65
CA GLU A 147 -16.42 2.58 -3.13
C GLU A 147 -17.22 2.36 -1.82
N ILE A 148 -18.04 3.33 -1.42
CA ILE A 148 -18.84 3.19 -0.19
C ILE A 148 -19.83 2.03 -0.34
N LYS A 149 -19.87 1.19 0.70
CA LYS A 149 -20.83 0.09 0.86
C LYS A 149 -21.44 0.13 2.26
N THR A 150 -22.74 -0.04 2.36
CA THR A 150 -23.47 -0.12 3.63
C THR A 150 -24.02 -1.51 3.90
N ALA A 151 -23.91 -2.41 2.91
CA ALA A 151 -24.24 -3.82 3.04
C ALA A 151 -23.30 -4.67 2.16
N LEU A 152 -22.95 -5.85 2.64
CA LEU A 152 -22.16 -6.83 1.89
C LEU A 152 -22.87 -8.18 1.85
N ILE A 153 -22.85 -8.81 0.67
CA ILE A 153 -23.07 -10.24 0.51
C ILE A 153 -21.70 -10.88 0.64
N ALA A 154 -21.48 -11.62 1.71
CA ALA A 154 -20.25 -12.35 1.94
C ALA A 154 -20.38 -13.77 1.44
N VAL A 155 -19.45 -14.18 0.56
CA VAL A 155 -19.45 -15.51 -0.07
C VAL A 155 -18.16 -16.21 0.31
N GLY A 156 -18.27 -17.28 1.09
CA GLY A 156 -17.15 -18.09 1.54
C GLY A 156 -16.54 -18.95 0.43
N PRO A 157 -15.40 -19.61 0.68
CA PRO A 157 -14.81 -20.55 -0.25
C PRO A 157 -15.75 -21.75 -0.47
N GLU A 158 -15.54 -22.44 -1.59
CA GLU A 158 -16.26 -23.66 -1.91
C GLU A 158 -15.82 -24.79 -0.97
N ASN A 159 -16.78 -25.50 -0.42
CA ASN A 159 -16.53 -26.66 0.44
C ASN A 159 -16.37 -27.94 -0.39
N ASP A 160 -16.01 -29.06 0.26
CA ASP A 160 -15.83 -30.38 -0.38
C ASP A 160 -17.06 -30.91 -1.17
N LYS A 161 -18.22 -30.29 -0.98
CA LYS A 161 -19.48 -30.64 -1.65
C LYS A 161 -19.85 -29.69 -2.79
N GLY A 162 -18.95 -28.80 -3.18
CA GLY A 162 -19.19 -27.81 -4.22
C GLY A 162 -20.16 -26.68 -3.80
N LYS A 163 -20.38 -26.46 -2.49
CA LYS A 163 -21.26 -25.41 -1.99
C LYS A 163 -20.47 -24.29 -1.32
N ARG A 164 -20.92 -23.07 -1.52
CA ARG A 164 -20.37 -21.87 -0.87
C ARG A 164 -21.32 -21.40 0.23
N LEU A 165 -20.75 -20.99 1.34
CA LEU A 165 -21.49 -20.37 2.41
C LEU A 165 -21.73 -18.89 2.04
N GLU A 166 -22.98 -18.44 2.12
CA GLU A 166 -23.37 -17.06 1.85
C GLU A 166 -24.05 -16.47 3.08
N LEU A 167 -23.74 -15.23 3.38
CA LEU A 167 -24.42 -14.45 4.42
C LEU A 167 -24.44 -12.97 4.07
N VAL A 168 -25.35 -12.25 4.70
CA VAL A 168 -25.51 -10.81 4.54
C VAL A 168 -25.06 -10.10 5.83
N VAL A 169 -24.32 -9.01 5.66
CA VAL A 169 -23.94 -8.09 6.73
C VAL A 169 -24.37 -6.68 6.33
N THR A 170 -25.05 -5.97 7.23
CA THR A 170 -25.53 -4.60 7.01
C THR A 170 -25.03 -3.68 8.13
N ASP A 171 -24.95 -2.38 7.83
CA ASP A 171 -24.66 -1.30 8.77
C ASP A 171 -25.72 -0.20 8.61
N ASP A 172 -26.72 -0.22 9.51
CA ASP A 172 -27.87 0.70 9.45
C ASP A 172 -27.46 2.13 9.82
N GLU A 173 -26.43 2.27 10.67
CA GLU A 173 -25.92 3.58 11.05
C GLU A 173 -25.23 4.25 9.85
N ALA A 174 -24.36 3.51 9.15
CA ALA A 174 -23.75 4.01 7.93
C ALA A 174 -24.80 4.31 6.86
N GLN A 175 -25.79 3.45 6.70
CA GLN A 175 -26.88 3.66 5.73
C GLN A 175 -27.63 4.97 5.99
N SER A 176 -27.91 5.29 7.25
CA SER A 176 -28.64 6.52 7.62
C SER A 176 -27.93 7.82 7.23
N GLN A 177 -26.59 7.79 7.13
CA GLN A 177 -25.79 8.95 6.77
C GLN A 177 -25.92 9.35 5.29
N PHE A 178 -26.30 8.42 4.41
CA PHE A 178 -26.36 8.67 2.97
C PHE A 178 -27.72 9.12 2.46
N ASN A 179 -28.68 9.35 3.36
CA ASN A 179 -30.01 9.85 3.02
C ASN A 179 -30.69 9.09 1.86
N LEU A 180 -30.38 7.80 1.70
CA LEU A 180 -30.97 6.90 0.72
C LEU A 180 -32.10 6.13 1.40
N PRO A 181 -33.36 6.61 1.33
CA PRO A 181 -34.44 5.99 2.05
C PRO A 181 -34.62 4.54 1.58
N MET A 182 -34.67 3.63 2.55
CA MET A 182 -35.08 2.23 2.35
C MET A 182 -34.16 1.36 1.47
N ARG A 183 -32.92 1.73 1.23
CA ARG A 183 -32.00 0.86 0.49
C ARG A 183 -30.56 0.96 1.00
N TYR A 184 -29.88 -0.18 0.99
CA TYR A 184 -28.45 -0.26 1.23
C TYR A 184 -27.66 -0.04 -0.06
N ILE A 185 -26.40 0.38 0.08
CA ILE A 185 -25.42 0.40 -0.98
C ILE A 185 -24.69 -0.94 -0.94
N TRP A 186 -25.06 -1.83 -1.84
CA TRP A 186 -24.62 -3.21 -1.84
C TRP A 186 -23.22 -3.41 -2.42
N GLY A 187 -22.49 -4.34 -1.84
CA GLY A 187 -21.25 -4.88 -2.36
C GLY A 187 -21.18 -6.39 -2.17
N ILE A 188 -20.21 -7.02 -2.82
CA ILE A 188 -19.89 -8.44 -2.66
C ILE A 188 -18.52 -8.52 -2.01
N TYR A 189 -18.36 -9.45 -1.09
CA TYR A 189 -17.09 -9.75 -0.44
C TYR A 189 -16.79 -11.23 -0.49
N GLU A 190 -15.70 -11.57 -1.14
CA GLU A 190 -15.14 -12.92 -1.17
C GLU A 190 -13.79 -12.91 -0.47
N PRO A 191 -13.66 -13.50 0.74
CA PRO A 191 -12.37 -13.57 1.42
C PRO A 191 -11.39 -14.41 0.62
N GLN A 192 -10.15 -13.95 0.50
CA GLN A 192 -9.06 -14.72 -0.09
C GLN A 192 -8.64 -15.83 0.90
N SER A 193 -9.36 -16.94 0.88
CA SER A 193 -9.17 -18.06 1.80
C SER A 193 -9.52 -19.37 1.09
N ASP A 194 -8.69 -20.38 1.32
CA ASP A 194 -8.91 -21.77 0.90
C ASP A 194 -9.50 -22.65 1.99
N ASP A 195 -9.99 -22.06 3.08
CA ASP A 195 -10.58 -22.76 4.23
C ASP A 195 -11.95 -23.35 3.86
N GLN A 196 -11.96 -24.56 3.37
CA GLN A 196 -13.17 -25.30 2.99
C GLN A 196 -14.12 -25.56 4.18
N ASN A 197 -13.63 -25.41 5.41
CA ASN A 197 -14.41 -25.55 6.65
C ASN A 197 -14.79 -24.20 7.25
N MET A 198 -14.77 -23.13 6.46
CA MET A 198 -15.17 -21.80 6.92
C MET A 198 -16.61 -21.86 7.45
N ASN A 199 -16.78 -21.47 8.71
CA ASN A 199 -18.09 -21.40 9.35
C ASN A 199 -18.70 -20.00 9.24
N GLU A 200 -20.00 -19.90 9.52
CA GLU A 200 -20.76 -18.65 9.46
C GLU A 200 -20.17 -17.56 10.37
N THR A 201 -19.76 -17.92 11.58
CA THR A 201 -19.18 -16.98 12.56
C THR A 201 -17.90 -16.34 12.01
N ARG A 202 -17.02 -17.13 11.40
CA ARG A 202 -15.76 -16.64 10.81
C ARG A 202 -16.04 -15.76 9.59
N LEU A 203 -16.90 -16.21 8.68
CA LEU A 203 -17.25 -15.43 7.49
C LEU A 203 -17.93 -14.11 7.88
N SER A 204 -18.83 -14.12 8.85
CA SER A 204 -19.47 -12.92 9.39
C SER A 204 -18.46 -11.94 10.00
N SER A 205 -17.49 -12.43 10.77
CA SER A 205 -16.44 -11.58 11.35
C SER A 205 -15.58 -10.92 10.28
N LEU A 206 -15.18 -11.66 9.24
CA LEU A 206 -14.41 -11.12 8.12
C LEU A 206 -15.22 -10.09 7.33
N ALA A 207 -16.49 -10.39 7.05
CA ALA A 207 -17.39 -9.49 6.32
C ALA A 207 -17.65 -8.19 7.10
N LYS A 208 -17.85 -8.25 8.41
CA LYS A 208 -17.99 -7.05 9.26
C LYS A 208 -16.72 -6.21 9.26
N THR A 209 -15.55 -6.85 9.32
CA THR A 209 -14.27 -6.14 9.24
C THR A 209 -14.12 -5.43 7.90
N GLU A 210 -14.51 -6.09 6.81
CA GLU A 210 -14.46 -5.49 5.47
C GLU A 210 -15.50 -4.37 5.29
N LEU A 211 -16.72 -4.56 5.78
CA LEU A 211 -17.75 -3.52 5.73
C LEU A 211 -17.31 -2.27 6.50
N ASN A 212 -16.68 -2.43 7.66
CA ASN A 212 -16.14 -1.30 8.42
C ASN A 212 -15.08 -0.48 7.68
N LYS A 213 -14.34 -1.09 6.74
CA LYS A 213 -13.41 -0.36 5.87
C LYS A 213 -14.12 0.40 4.75
N ARG A 214 -15.24 -0.13 4.25
CA ARG A 214 -15.95 0.39 3.07
C ARG A 214 -17.13 1.29 3.40
N LYS A 215 -17.55 1.38 4.64
CA LYS A 215 -18.74 2.15 5.06
C LYS A 215 -18.54 3.66 5.11
N SER A 216 -17.31 4.12 4.99
CA SER A 216 -16.94 5.55 5.04
C SER A 216 -16.23 5.96 3.78
N ALA A 217 -16.35 7.25 3.43
CA ALA A 217 -15.55 7.84 2.36
C ALA A 217 -14.04 7.69 2.65
N VAL A 218 -13.29 7.40 1.62
CA VAL A 218 -11.82 7.43 1.70
C VAL A 218 -11.38 8.87 1.55
N MET A 219 -10.67 9.38 2.55
CA MET A 219 -10.06 10.71 2.51
C MET A 219 -8.57 10.57 2.24
N SER A 220 -8.10 11.25 1.21
CA SER A 220 -6.69 11.41 0.92
C SER A 220 -6.32 12.88 0.85
N TYR A 221 -5.08 13.16 1.18
CA TYR A 221 -4.52 14.50 1.19
C TYR A 221 -3.27 14.51 0.33
N GLU A 222 -3.24 15.41 -0.64
CA GLU A 222 -2.05 15.70 -1.42
C GLU A 222 -1.45 16.98 -0.89
N ILE A 223 -0.21 16.90 -0.43
CA ILE A 223 0.46 17.96 0.32
C ILE A 223 1.75 18.30 -0.41
N THR A 224 1.84 19.52 -0.92
CA THR A 224 3.11 20.02 -1.47
C THR A 224 3.83 20.79 -0.36
N SER A 225 5.03 20.36 -0.04
CA SER A 225 5.89 20.98 0.95
C SER A 225 7.18 21.49 0.30
N THR A 226 7.76 22.56 0.82
CA THR A 226 9.14 22.89 0.50
C THR A 226 10.06 21.79 1.01
N ASP A 227 11.17 21.56 0.31
CA ASP A 227 12.15 20.55 0.74
C ASP A 227 12.74 20.92 2.11
N LEU A 228 12.27 20.22 3.13
CA LEU A 228 12.72 20.39 4.51
C LEU A 228 14.10 19.77 4.73
N GLU A 229 14.52 18.82 3.88
CA GLU A 229 15.80 18.15 4.01
C GLU A 229 16.98 19.11 3.90
N VAL A 230 16.86 20.12 3.03
CA VAL A 230 17.89 21.16 2.85
C VAL A 230 17.93 22.11 4.06
N THR A 231 16.78 22.47 4.62
CA THR A 231 16.67 23.46 5.70
C THR A 231 16.77 22.81 7.09
N TYR A 232 16.19 21.63 7.24
CA TYR A 232 16.09 20.88 8.51
C TYR A 232 16.34 19.39 8.31
N PRO A 233 17.59 18.91 8.24
CA PRO A 233 17.93 17.52 7.95
C PRO A 233 17.34 16.48 8.93
N HIS A 234 16.85 16.93 10.08
CA HIS A 234 16.20 16.09 11.09
C HIS A 234 14.68 15.99 10.93
N GLU A 235 14.09 16.75 10.01
CA GLU A 235 12.65 16.76 9.72
C GLU A 235 12.31 15.96 8.44
N ILE A 236 13.18 15.03 8.02
CA ILE A 236 12.95 14.19 6.85
C ILE A 236 11.64 13.40 7.02
N ILE A 237 10.77 13.51 6.02
CA ILE A 237 9.52 12.74 5.91
C ILE A 237 9.78 11.59 4.95
N SER A 238 9.38 10.40 5.35
CA SER A 238 9.53 9.19 4.53
C SER A 238 8.18 8.49 4.35
N ILE A 239 8.06 7.71 3.28
CA ILE A 239 6.89 6.85 3.06
C ILE A 239 6.72 5.92 4.28
N GLY A 240 5.49 5.86 4.82
CA GLY A 240 5.14 5.12 6.02
C GLY A 240 5.26 5.92 7.33
N ASP A 241 5.77 7.15 7.30
CA ASP A 241 5.74 8.04 8.46
C ASP A 241 4.31 8.57 8.69
N THR A 242 3.97 8.85 9.94
CA THR A 242 2.75 9.58 10.27
C THR A 242 3.09 11.04 10.46
N VAL A 243 2.43 11.90 9.72
CA VAL A 243 2.58 13.36 9.78
C VAL A 243 1.30 14.01 10.28
N ARG A 244 1.43 15.12 10.98
CA ARG A 244 0.29 15.96 11.36
C ARG A 244 0.22 17.16 10.44
N VAL A 245 -0.92 17.32 9.76
CA VAL A 245 -1.19 18.43 8.86
C VAL A 245 -2.10 19.43 9.55
N LYS A 246 -1.69 20.70 9.57
CA LYS A 246 -2.44 21.80 10.17
C LYS A 246 -2.68 22.90 9.15
N HIS A 247 -3.95 23.22 8.94
CA HIS A 247 -4.35 24.37 8.12
C HIS A 247 -5.57 25.02 8.73
N ARG A 248 -5.37 26.17 9.40
CA ARG A 248 -6.42 26.87 10.17
C ARG A 248 -7.49 27.49 9.29
N ASP A 249 -7.09 27.98 8.11
CA ASP A 249 -7.98 28.69 7.18
C ASP A 249 -8.73 27.74 6.23
N PHE A 250 -8.51 26.43 6.37
CA PHE A 250 -9.28 25.43 5.61
C PHE A 250 -10.70 25.33 6.20
N ASN A 251 -11.69 25.17 5.36
CA ASN A 251 -13.08 25.10 5.82
C ASN A 251 -13.67 23.67 5.68
N PRO A 252 -13.96 22.96 6.77
CA PRO A 252 -13.60 23.29 8.17
C PRO A 252 -12.09 23.24 8.40
N PRO A 253 -11.57 23.88 9.46
CA PRO A 253 -10.15 23.85 9.79
C PRO A 253 -9.62 22.42 9.83
N LEU A 254 -8.44 22.20 9.24
CA LEU A 254 -7.86 20.88 9.10
C LEU A 254 -6.82 20.65 10.21
N TYR A 255 -7.04 19.58 10.99
CA TYR A 255 -6.09 19.04 11.96
C TYR A 255 -6.15 17.52 11.81
N VAL A 256 -5.26 16.94 11.00
CA VAL A 256 -5.30 15.52 10.70
C VAL A 256 -3.92 14.89 10.89
N GLU A 257 -3.92 13.66 11.39
CA GLU A 257 -2.77 12.76 11.34
C GLU A 257 -3.01 11.80 10.18
N ALA A 258 -2.05 11.74 9.26
CA ALA A 258 -2.12 10.88 8.08
C ALA A 258 -0.79 10.14 7.87
N GLU A 259 -0.87 8.91 7.35
CA GLU A 259 0.29 8.13 6.93
C GLU A 259 0.69 8.56 5.51
N VAL A 260 1.96 8.82 5.30
CA VAL A 260 2.52 9.13 3.98
C VAL A 260 2.60 7.85 3.17
N ILE A 261 1.84 7.78 2.08
CA ILE A 261 1.76 6.59 1.20
C ILE A 261 2.51 6.75 -0.11
N ALA A 262 2.77 7.99 -0.52
CA ALA A 262 3.55 8.30 -1.72
C ALA A 262 4.30 9.63 -1.54
N GLU A 263 5.41 9.75 -2.25
CA GLU A 263 6.22 10.97 -2.35
C GLU A 263 6.62 11.17 -3.81
N GLU A 264 6.44 12.38 -4.31
CA GLU A 264 6.96 12.86 -5.58
C GLU A 264 7.92 14.02 -5.31
N TYR A 265 9.17 13.88 -5.73
CA TYR A 265 10.19 14.92 -5.55
C TYR A 265 10.56 15.57 -6.89
N ASN A 266 10.45 16.89 -6.93
CA ASN A 266 10.86 17.67 -8.09
C ASN A 266 12.23 18.29 -7.83
N ILE A 267 13.26 17.80 -8.53
CA ILE A 267 14.65 18.22 -8.37
C ILE A 267 14.88 19.69 -8.77
N ILE A 268 14.09 20.21 -9.71
CA ILE A 268 14.26 21.58 -10.23
C ILE A 268 13.69 22.60 -9.26
N SER A 269 12.52 22.33 -8.71
CA SER A 269 11.84 23.22 -7.76
C SER A 269 12.21 22.95 -6.30
N GLU A 270 12.94 21.89 -6.02
CA GLU A 270 13.32 21.42 -4.69
C GLU A 270 12.11 21.28 -3.75
N ASN A 271 10.99 20.75 -4.30
CA ASN A 271 9.75 20.52 -3.57
C ASN A 271 9.38 19.04 -3.58
N SER A 272 8.88 18.57 -2.44
CA SER A 272 8.25 17.25 -2.33
C SER A 272 6.73 17.39 -2.27
N THR A 273 6.04 16.48 -2.96
CA THR A 273 4.58 16.30 -2.85
C THR A 273 4.33 14.96 -2.19
N TYR A 274 3.61 14.98 -1.08
CA TYR A 274 3.24 13.79 -0.29
C TYR A 274 1.76 13.48 -0.43
N THR A 275 1.44 12.19 -0.55
CA THR A 275 0.06 11.67 -0.53
C THR A 275 -0.15 10.75 0.66
#